data_22f41642b55e161ff377333607b54e4b
#
_entry.id   22f41642b55e161ff377333607b54e4b
#
_cell.length_a   1.000
_cell.length_b   1.000
_cell.length_c   1.000
_cell.angle_alpha   90.00
_cell.angle_beta   90.00
_cell.angle_gamma   90.00
#
_symmetry.space_group_name_H-M   'P 1'
#
loop_
_entity.id
_entity.type
_entity.pdbx_description
1 polymer ?
#
loop_
_entity_poly.entity_id
_entity_poly.type
_entity_poly.pdbx_seq_one_letter_code
_entity_poly.pdbx_strand_id
1 'polypeptide(L)'
;MANKTNSLSHTKWMCKYHVVFVPKYRRKIIYAQYRQSLQDIIRLLCQYKGVEILEGHMMIDHVHLLLSIPPKMSVSSFMGYLKGKSALMMFEKHANLKYKFGNRHFWAEGYYVSTVGLNEATIRKYIEDQEKHDIALDKLSIREYEDPFKGGE
;
A
#
# COMPACT_ATOMS: atom_id res chain seq x y z
N MET A 1 -4.04 15.11 16.64
CA MET A 1 -4.16 13.81 17.32
C MET A 1 -2.82 13.40 17.91
N ALA A 2 -2.82 13.02 19.15
CA ALA A 2 -1.61 12.57 19.79
C ALA A 2 -1.12 11.25 19.16
N ASN A 3 0.18 11.05 19.20
CA ASN A 3 0.76 9.80 18.73
C ASN A 3 0.28 8.65 19.60
N LYS A 4 -0.19 7.62 18.97
CA LYS A 4 -0.69 6.45 19.67
C LYS A 4 0.45 5.46 19.87
N THR A 5 0.65 5.06 21.12
CA THR A 5 1.63 4.04 21.48
C THR A 5 0.91 2.72 21.67
N ASN A 6 1.33 1.71 20.95
CA ASN A 6 0.78 0.36 21.10
C ASN A 6 1.54 -0.41 22.18
N SER A 7 0.93 -1.48 22.68
CA SER A 7 1.60 -2.27 23.70
C SER A 7 1.41 -3.76 23.45
N LEU A 8 2.44 -4.51 23.72
CA LEU A 8 2.42 -5.94 23.91
C LEU A 8 2.63 -6.18 25.39
N SER A 9 2.50 -7.43 25.83
CA SER A 9 2.51 -7.82 27.23
C SER A 9 3.35 -6.92 28.18
N HIS A 10 4.60 -6.67 27.87
CA HIS A 10 5.48 -5.81 28.67
C HIS A 10 6.23 -4.81 27.83
N THR A 11 5.79 -4.60 26.62
CA THR A 11 6.49 -3.76 25.64
C THR A 11 5.54 -2.77 25.03
N LYS A 12 5.91 -1.51 25.03
CA LYS A 12 5.20 -0.48 24.27
C LYS A 12 5.97 -0.23 22.99
N TRP A 13 5.21 0.02 21.91
CA TRP A 13 5.85 0.17 20.61
C TRP A 13 5.09 1.17 19.74
N MET A 14 5.84 1.72 18.79
CA MET A 14 5.29 2.65 17.81
C MET A 14 6.07 2.44 16.52
N CYS A 15 5.65 1.44 15.76
CA CYS A 15 6.33 1.03 14.54
C CYS A 15 5.43 1.34 13.34
N LYS A 16 5.63 2.54 12.79
CA LYS A 16 4.80 3.05 11.70
C LYS A 16 5.63 3.20 10.45
N TYR A 17 5.03 2.82 9.32
CA TYR A 17 5.72 2.80 8.04
C TYR A 17 4.81 3.32 6.95
N HIS A 18 5.41 4.11 6.06
CA HIS A 18 4.78 4.47 4.81
C HIS A 18 5.27 3.48 3.76
N VAL A 19 4.35 2.75 3.11
CA VAL A 19 4.71 1.79 2.07
C VAL A 19 3.98 2.13 0.77
N VAL A 20 4.66 1.87 -0.34
CA VAL A 20 4.10 2.07 -1.68
C VAL A 20 4.42 0.85 -2.52
N PHE A 21 3.42 0.34 -3.22
CA PHE A 21 3.64 -0.77 -4.14
C PHE A 21 2.71 -0.62 -5.34
N VAL A 22 3.11 -1.23 -6.45
CA VAL A 22 2.44 -1.01 -7.73
C VAL A 22 2.11 -2.32 -8.43
N PRO A 23 1.05 -2.34 -9.24
CA PRO A 23 0.77 -3.49 -10.09
C PRO A 23 1.92 -3.75 -11.06
N LYS A 24 2.08 -5.00 -11.47
CA LYS A 24 3.13 -5.38 -12.41
C LYS A 24 2.97 -4.59 -13.71
N TYR A 25 4.08 -4.09 -14.23
CA TYR A 25 4.12 -3.22 -15.40
C TYR A 25 3.38 -1.91 -15.15
N ARG A 26 3.10 -1.60 -13.89
CA ARG A 26 2.39 -0.40 -13.49
C ARG A 26 1.04 -0.23 -14.24
N ARG A 27 0.35 -1.34 -14.42
CA ARG A 27 -0.93 -1.35 -15.12
C ARG A 27 -1.96 -0.52 -14.36
N LYS A 28 -2.77 0.23 -15.09
CA LYS A 28 -3.81 1.07 -14.52
C LYS A 28 -5.09 0.27 -14.30
N ILE A 29 -5.08 -0.59 -13.30
CA ILE A 29 -6.20 -1.50 -13.04
C ILE A 29 -6.90 -1.27 -11.70
N ILE A 30 -6.38 -0.38 -10.86
CA ILE A 30 -6.98 -0.13 -9.55
C ILE A 30 -8.09 0.90 -9.71
N TYR A 31 -9.22 0.45 -10.22
CA TYR A 31 -10.38 1.32 -10.44
C TYR A 31 -11.67 0.54 -10.23
N ALA A 32 -12.77 1.25 -10.02
CA ALA A 32 -14.11 0.69 -9.90
C ALA A 32 -14.17 -0.52 -8.97
N GLN A 33 -14.69 -1.63 -9.46
CA GLN A 33 -14.84 -2.85 -8.67
C GLN A 33 -13.52 -3.46 -8.23
N TYR A 34 -12.47 -3.32 -9.01
CA TYR A 34 -11.14 -3.81 -8.65
C TYR A 34 -10.57 -3.03 -7.46
N ARG A 35 -10.76 -1.74 -7.46
CA ARG A 35 -10.34 -0.89 -6.36
C ARG A 35 -11.06 -1.27 -5.06
N GLN A 36 -12.36 -1.45 -5.13
CA GLN A 36 -13.16 -1.84 -3.96
C GLN A 36 -12.74 -3.20 -3.44
N SER A 37 -12.58 -4.17 -4.32
CA SER A 37 -12.16 -5.51 -3.93
C SER A 37 -10.79 -5.49 -3.28
N LEU A 38 -9.84 -4.77 -3.88
CA LEU A 38 -8.48 -4.68 -3.35
C LEU A 38 -8.47 -4.01 -1.98
N GLN A 39 -9.25 -2.96 -1.82
CA GLN A 39 -9.37 -2.27 -0.54
C GLN A 39 -9.88 -3.21 0.55
N ASP A 40 -10.92 -3.97 0.25
CA ASP A 40 -11.49 -4.92 1.21
C ASP A 40 -10.50 -6.02 1.55
N ILE A 41 -9.80 -6.54 0.56
CA ILE A 41 -8.81 -7.59 0.74
C ILE A 41 -7.65 -7.09 1.61
N ILE A 42 -7.13 -5.92 1.33
CA ILE A 42 -6.01 -5.37 2.11
C ILE A 42 -6.43 -5.16 3.57
N ARG A 43 -7.62 -4.63 3.80
CA ARG A 43 -8.14 -4.47 5.16
C ARG A 43 -8.20 -5.80 5.90
N LEU A 44 -8.72 -6.81 5.25
CA LEU A 44 -8.87 -8.14 5.84
C LEU A 44 -7.50 -8.74 6.17
N LEU A 45 -6.56 -8.66 5.25
CA LEU A 45 -5.23 -9.23 5.44
C LEU A 45 -4.46 -8.52 6.55
N CYS A 46 -4.59 -7.21 6.63
CA CYS A 46 -3.98 -6.44 7.71
C CYS A 46 -4.60 -6.84 9.05
N GLN A 47 -5.91 -7.00 9.10
CA GLN A 47 -6.60 -7.40 10.31
C GLN A 47 -6.12 -8.76 10.81
N TYR A 48 -5.91 -9.72 9.92
CA TYR A 48 -5.42 -11.05 10.29
C TYR A 48 -4.06 -11.01 10.96
N LYS A 49 -3.23 -10.05 10.61
CA LYS A 49 -1.88 -9.94 11.15
C LYS A 49 -1.75 -8.90 12.26
N GLY A 50 -2.85 -8.31 12.66
CA GLY A 50 -2.82 -7.28 13.68
C GLY A 50 -2.13 -6.00 13.24
N VAL A 51 -2.12 -5.74 11.95
CA VAL A 51 -1.55 -4.52 11.37
C VAL A 51 -2.66 -3.50 11.22
N GLU A 52 -2.44 -2.31 11.75
CA GLU A 52 -3.42 -1.23 11.69
C GLU A 52 -3.12 -0.36 10.47
N ILE A 53 -4.15 -0.08 9.68
CA ILE A 53 -4.06 0.86 8.56
C ILE A 53 -4.42 2.24 9.10
N LEU A 54 -3.43 3.11 9.21
CA LEU A 54 -3.63 4.46 9.72
C LEU A 54 -4.14 5.39 8.63
N GLU A 55 -3.68 5.18 7.42
CA GLU A 55 -4.07 5.95 6.26
C GLU A 55 -3.82 5.10 5.01
N GLY A 56 -4.67 5.24 4.01
CA GLY A 56 -4.48 4.50 2.77
C GLY A 56 -5.08 5.23 1.58
N HIS A 57 -4.38 5.20 0.48
CA HIS A 57 -4.81 5.79 -0.77
C HIS A 57 -4.53 4.84 -1.92
N MET A 58 -5.54 4.60 -2.73
CA MET A 58 -5.42 3.73 -3.89
C MET A 58 -5.59 4.53 -5.16
N MET A 59 -4.48 4.76 -5.82
CA MET A 59 -4.47 5.36 -7.14
C MET A 59 -4.66 4.26 -8.18
N ILE A 60 -4.91 4.68 -9.40
CA ILE A 60 -5.22 3.74 -10.48
C ILE A 60 -4.08 2.75 -10.74
N ASP A 61 -2.84 3.13 -10.46
CA ASP A 61 -1.66 2.33 -10.76
C ASP A 61 -0.71 2.16 -9.58
N HIS A 62 -1.13 2.53 -8.37
CA HIS A 62 -0.29 2.31 -7.19
C HIS A 62 -1.10 2.42 -5.91
N VAL A 63 -0.54 1.90 -4.83
CA VAL A 63 -1.14 1.91 -3.51
C VAL A 63 -0.17 2.57 -2.52
N HIS A 64 -0.68 3.53 -1.74
CA HIS A 64 0.03 4.14 -0.62
C HIS A 64 -0.64 3.71 0.67
N LEU A 65 0.13 3.22 1.62
CA LEU A 65 -0.41 2.85 2.93
C LEU A 65 0.49 3.40 4.03
N LEU A 66 -0.14 3.89 5.08
CA LEU A 66 0.52 4.20 6.34
C LEU A 66 0.10 3.12 7.33
N LEU A 67 1.03 2.30 7.76
CA LEU A 67 0.74 1.10 8.54
C LEU A 67 1.43 1.14 9.90
N SER A 68 0.74 0.59 10.90
CA SER A 68 1.32 0.30 12.19
C SER A 68 1.52 -1.21 12.28
N ILE A 69 2.78 -1.65 12.25
CA ILE A 69 3.13 -3.08 12.20
C ILE A 69 3.72 -3.49 13.54
N PRO A 70 3.19 -4.56 14.18
CA PRO A 70 3.74 -5.03 15.44
C PRO A 70 5.22 -5.40 15.33
N PRO A 71 6.03 -5.11 16.34
CA PRO A 71 7.49 -5.36 16.26
C PRO A 71 7.87 -6.83 16.20
N LYS A 72 6.94 -7.73 16.51
CA LYS A 72 7.17 -9.17 16.36
C LYS A 72 7.25 -9.62 14.92
N MET A 73 6.95 -8.74 13.97
CA MET A 73 6.87 -9.08 12.56
C MET A 73 7.71 -8.09 11.76
N SER A 74 8.54 -8.59 10.87
CA SER A 74 9.32 -7.70 10.01
C SER A 74 8.46 -7.11 8.91
N VAL A 75 8.86 -5.94 8.41
CA VAL A 75 8.18 -5.30 7.29
C VAL A 75 8.21 -6.22 6.07
N SER A 76 9.36 -6.82 5.78
CA SER A 76 9.48 -7.68 4.60
C SER A 76 8.59 -8.92 4.70
N SER A 77 8.48 -9.50 5.88
CA SER A 77 7.59 -10.65 6.09
C SER A 77 6.14 -10.25 5.86
N PHE A 78 5.73 -9.12 6.42
CA PHE A 78 4.37 -8.65 6.24
C PHE A 78 4.08 -8.29 4.79
N MET A 79 4.99 -7.59 4.12
CA MET A 79 4.78 -7.20 2.72
C MET A 79 4.74 -8.40 1.79
N GLY A 80 5.55 -9.42 2.05
CA GLY A 80 5.47 -10.66 1.30
C GLY A 80 4.11 -11.32 1.43
N TYR A 81 3.61 -11.38 2.65
CA TYR A 81 2.27 -11.90 2.94
C TYR A 81 1.19 -11.04 2.26
N LEU A 82 1.23 -9.74 2.44
CA LEU A 82 0.21 -8.84 1.90
C LEU A 82 0.15 -8.91 0.37
N LYS A 83 1.29 -8.81 -0.28
CA LYS A 83 1.34 -8.83 -1.74
C LYS A 83 0.97 -10.20 -2.29
N GLY A 84 1.49 -11.27 -1.69
CA GLY A 84 1.20 -12.62 -2.15
C GLY A 84 -0.27 -12.99 -2.01
N LYS A 85 -0.83 -12.78 -0.83
CA LYS A 85 -2.23 -13.14 -0.58
C LYS A 85 -3.20 -12.24 -1.35
N SER A 86 -2.93 -10.94 -1.41
CA SER A 86 -3.81 -10.04 -2.15
C SER A 86 -3.82 -10.38 -3.64
N ALA A 87 -2.68 -10.76 -4.20
CA ALA A 87 -2.61 -11.18 -5.61
C ALA A 87 -3.49 -12.40 -5.85
N LEU A 88 -3.35 -13.43 -5.01
CA LEU A 88 -4.16 -14.65 -5.14
C LEU A 88 -5.65 -14.35 -5.03
N MET A 89 -6.04 -13.54 -4.06
CA MET A 89 -7.43 -13.22 -3.81
C MET A 89 -8.03 -12.38 -4.93
N MET A 90 -7.25 -11.46 -5.50
CA MET A 90 -7.72 -10.68 -6.64
C MET A 90 -7.92 -11.56 -7.87
N PHE A 91 -7.01 -12.50 -8.13
CA PHE A 91 -7.15 -13.42 -9.27
C PHE A 91 -8.31 -14.38 -9.08
N GLU A 92 -8.59 -14.79 -7.85
CA GLU A 92 -9.74 -15.63 -7.57
C GLU A 92 -11.06 -14.88 -7.77
N LYS A 93 -11.11 -13.65 -7.29
CA LYS A 93 -12.32 -12.85 -7.34
C LYS A 93 -12.58 -12.28 -8.74
N HIS A 94 -11.53 -11.99 -9.47
CA HIS A 94 -11.61 -11.40 -10.81
C HIS A 94 -10.76 -12.22 -11.77
N ALA A 95 -11.33 -13.35 -12.21
CA ALA A 95 -10.60 -14.34 -13.01
C ALA A 95 -9.99 -13.77 -14.29
N ASN A 96 -10.66 -12.79 -14.91
CA ASN A 96 -10.16 -12.18 -16.12
C ASN A 96 -8.84 -11.42 -15.93
N LEU A 97 -8.51 -11.03 -14.72
CA LEU A 97 -7.22 -10.38 -14.45
C LEU A 97 -6.05 -11.31 -14.66
N LYS A 98 -6.25 -12.61 -14.47
CA LYS A 98 -5.18 -13.59 -14.70
C LYS A 98 -4.61 -13.49 -16.09
N TYR A 99 -5.48 -13.30 -17.07
CA TYR A 99 -5.04 -13.23 -18.47
C TYR A 99 -4.21 -11.99 -18.74
N LYS A 100 -4.54 -10.88 -18.10
CA LYS A 100 -3.77 -9.64 -18.26
C LYS A 100 -2.37 -9.75 -17.69
N PHE A 101 -2.19 -10.56 -16.65
CA PHE A 101 -0.92 -10.72 -15.94
C PHE A 101 -0.23 -12.05 -16.22
N GLY A 102 -0.68 -12.77 -17.23
CA GLY A 102 -0.09 -14.05 -17.61
C GLY A 102 -0.17 -15.12 -16.53
N ASN A 103 -1.22 -15.10 -15.73
CA ASN A 103 -1.47 -16.04 -14.64
C ASN A 103 -0.38 -16.04 -13.55
N ARG A 104 0.40 -14.98 -13.42
CA ARG A 104 1.56 -15.03 -12.54
C ARG A 104 1.55 -14.00 -11.43
N HIS A 105 1.85 -12.78 -11.73
CA HIS A 105 2.10 -11.78 -10.71
C HIS A 105 1.22 -10.57 -10.89
N PHE A 106 0.43 -10.28 -9.87
CA PHE A 106 -0.38 -9.08 -9.85
C PHE A 106 0.49 -7.85 -9.57
N TRP A 107 1.45 -7.97 -8.64
CA TRP A 107 2.29 -6.86 -8.20
C TRP A 107 3.67 -6.90 -8.84
N ALA A 108 4.24 -5.73 -9.06
CA ALA A 108 5.64 -5.61 -9.41
C ALA A 108 6.49 -6.06 -8.22
N GLU A 109 7.71 -6.49 -8.49
CA GLU A 109 8.62 -6.88 -7.42
C GLU A 109 8.99 -5.68 -6.57
N GLY A 110 9.18 -5.92 -5.28
CA GLY A 110 9.62 -4.89 -4.37
C GLY A 110 8.51 -3.96 -3.91
N TYR A 111 8.89 -3.00 -3.14
CA TYR A 111 8.02 -1.95 -2.60
C TYR A 111 8.90 -0.86 -2.03
N TYR A 112 8.34 0.33 -1.92
CA TYR A 112 9.01 1.42 -1.20
C TYR A 112 8.56 1.37 0.25
N VAL A 113 9.48 1.60 1.19
CA VAL A 113 9.12 1.71 2.60
C VAL A 113 9.97 2.79 3.26
N SER A 114 9.34 3.58 4.10
CA SER A 114 10.05 4.51 4.97
C SER A 114 9.44 4.44 6.36
N THR A 115 10.27 4.65 7.37
CA THR A 115 9.79 4.75 8.75
C THR A 115 9.10 6.09 8.92
N VAL A 116 8.12 6.11 9.83
CA VAL A 116 7.39 7.31 10.15
C VAL A 116 7.80 7.75 11.54
N GLY A 117 8.20 9.00 11.65
CA GLY A 117 8.60 9.54 12.93
C GLY A 117 7.43 9.86 13.83
N LEU A 118 7.64 10.82 14.73
CA LEU A 118 6.68 11.11 15.78
C LEU A 118 5.41 11.82 15.30
N ASN A 119 5.43 12.48 14.16
CA ASN A 119 4.31 13.28 13.71
C ASN A 119 3.49 12.58 12.64
N GLU A 120 2.58 11.72 13.10
CA GLU A 120 1.68 10.97 12.24
C GLU A 120 0.80 11.88 11.37
N ALA A 121 0.30 12.98 11.94
CA ALA A 121 -0.57 13.88 11.21
C ALA A 121 0.16 14.52 10.02
N THR A 122 1.41 14.89 10.20
CA THR A 122 2.21 15.46 9.12
C THR A 122 2.43 14.44 8.00
N ILE A 123 2.67 13.18 8.36
CA ILE A 123 2.89 12.14 7.37
C ILE A 123 1.60 11.85 6.61
N ARG A 124 0.46 11.80 7.30
CA ARG A 124 -0.82 11.63 6.64
C ARG A 124 -1.07 12.74 5.63
N LYS A 125 -0.80 13.96 6.03
CA LYS A 125 -0.95 15.11 5.13
C LYS A 125 -0.03 14.99 3.92
N TYR A 126 1.21 14.55 4.14
CA TYR A 126 2.16 14.35 3.06
C TYR A 126 1.63 13.35 2.02
N ILE A 127 1.07 12.23 2.50
CA ILE A 127 0.50 11.22 1.60
C ILE A 127 -0.66 11.81 0.80
N GLU A 128 -1.55 12.53 1.46
CA GLU A 128 -2.68 13.18 0.79
C GLU A 128 -2.23 14.19 -0.26
N ASP A 129 -1.23 14.99 0.08
CA ASP A 129 -0.71 15.99 -0.84
C ASP A 129 -0.03 15.35 -2.05
N GLN A 130 0.69 14.25 -1.84
CA GLN A 130 1.26 13.50 -2.94
C GLN A 130 0.19 12.94 -3.87
N GLU A 131 -0.88 12.41 -3.29
CA GLU A 131 -1.98 11.89 -4.07
C GLU A 131 -2.61 12.96 -4.93
N LYS A 132 -2.83 14.15 -4.38
CA LYS A 132 -3.35 15.28 -5.13
C LYS A 132 -2.41 15.71 -6.25
N HIS A 133 -1.13 15.69 -5.98
CA HIS A 133 -0.11 16.01 -6.97
C HIS A 133 -0.12 15.00 -8.11
N ASP A 134 -0.20 13.73 -7.78
CA ASP A 134 -0.25 12.65 -8.75
C ASP A 134 -1.49 12.76 -9.64
N ILE A 135 -2.62 13.06 -9.04
CA ILE A 135 -3.87 13.27 -9.79
C ILE A 135 -3.71 14.44 -10.76
N ALA A 136 -3.11 15.53 -10.30
CA ALA A 136 -2.90 16.69 -11.14
C ALA A 136 -1.98 16.37 -12.32
N LEU A 137 -0.92 15.61 -12.06
CA LEU A 137 0.01 15.19 -13.11
C LEU A 137 -0.68 14.29 -14.11
N ASP A 138 -1.51 13.37 -13.64
CA ASP A 138 -2.27 12.48 -14.53
C ASP A 138 -3.19 13.26 -15.45
N LYS A 139 -3.78 14.34 -14.93
CA LYS A 139 -4.67 15.18 -15.75
C LYS A 139 -3.90 16.02 -16.75
N LEU A 140 -2.69 16.40 -16.42
CA LEU A 140 -1.86 17.26 -17.29
C LEU A 140 -1.12 16.46 -18.32
N SER A 141 -0.51 15.34 -17.92
CA SER A 141 0.27 14.52 -18.84
C SER A 141 0.44 13.11 -18.27
N ILE A 142 -0.27 12.17 -18.83
CA ILE A 142 -0.20 10.77 -18.41
C ILE A 142 1.22 10.22 -18.51
N ARG A 143 2.00 10.72 -19.47
CA ARG A 143 3.35 10.22 -19.72
C ARG A 143 4.38 10.72 -18.73
N GLU A 144 4.05 11.75 -18.01
CA GLU A 144 4.96 12.37 -17.06
C GLU A 144 4.84 11.79 -15.65
N TYR A 145 4.06 10.74 -15.50
CA TYR A 145 3.84 10.15 -14.19
C TYR A 145 5.13 9.57 -13.64
N GLU A 146 5.53 10.00 -12.45
CA GLU A 146 6.73 9.51 -11.80
C GLU A 146 6.51 8.19 -11.09
N ASP A 147 7.45 7.28 -11.27
CA ASP A 147 7.45 6.01 -10.58
C ASP A 147 7.78 6.24 -9.10
N PRO A 148 6.89 5.86 -8.16
CA PRO A 148 7.17 6.05 -6.74
C PRO A 148 8.41 5.29 -6.26
N PHE A 149 8.91 4.33 -7.05
CA PHE A 149 10.12 3.60 -6.73
C PHE A 149 11.39 4.19 -7.36
N LYS A 150 11.27 5.30 -8.05
CA LYS A 150 12.43 5.98 -8.62
C LYS A 150 13.10 6.83 -7.57
N GLY A 151 13.57 6.24 -6.55
CA GLY A 151 14.38 6.88 -5.57
C GLY A 151 13.89 8.24 -5.11
N GLY A 152 14.09 8.56 -3.88
CA GLY A 152 13.64 9.81 -3.34
C GLY A 152 14.44 11.00 -3.83
N GLU A 153 14.39 11.22 -5.07
CA GLU A 153 15.03 12.43 -5.55
C GLU A 153 14.17 13.61 -5.36
#